data_d42d40ef599f5695735fd4ed08ba5eb0
#
_entry.id   d42d40ef599f5695735fd4ed08ba5eb0
#
_cell.length_a   1.000
_cell.length_b   1.000
_cell.length_c   1.000
_cell.angle_alpha   90.00
_cell.angle_beta   90.00
_cell.angle_gamma   90.00
#
_symmetry.space_group_name_H-M   'P 1'
#
loop_
_entity.id
_entity.type
_entity.pdbx_description
1 polymer ?
#
loop_
_entity_poly.entity_id
_entity_poly.type
_entity_poly.pdbx_seq_one_letter_code
_entity_poly.pdbx_strand_id
1 'polypeptide(L)'
;MDIILVTGGSGMVGKHLKEILPDAIYVGSNDYDLRNWLEVEDLFERYTPTHVIHLAAKVGGIQDNINKPAEYFDDNILINTHVLRASHKHKVKKVIGILSTCIYPDKVDKYPMREEDLFLGPPTPTNFSYGYAKRCLAVQIDAYNMQYGTQWNYLIPCNLYSEYDNFEHGKKMHFVTALLKKIKNSEHE
;
A
#
# COMPACT_ATOMS: atom_id res chain seq x y z
N MET A 1 15.84 21.61 2.56
CA MET A 1 16.19 20.21 2.85
C MET A 1 14.96 19.39 2.54
N ASP A 2 15.12 18.24 1.88
CA ASP A 2 13.96 17.39 1.62
C ASP A 2 13.66 16.52 2.83
N ILE A 3 12.39 16.49 3.22
CA ILE A 3 11.88 15.71 4.35
C ILE A 3 11.01 14.60 3.76
N ILE A 4 11.44 13.35 3.92
CA ILE A 4 10.74 12.18 3.39
C ILE A 4 9.94 11.55 4.51
N LEU A 5 8.63 11.43 4.32
CA LEU A 5 7.73 10.68 5.20
C LEU A 5 7.39 9.33 4.57
N VAL A 6 7.57 8.25 5.31
CA VAL A 6 7.20 6.89 4.92
C VAL A 6 6.05 6.40 5.79
N THR A 7 4.85 6.36 5.26
CA THR A 7 3.70 5.76 5.95
C THR A 7 3.72 4.25 5.80
N GLY A 8 3.27 3.51 6.82
CA GLY A 8 3.43 2.05 6.82
C GLY A 8 4.88 1.61 7.08
N GLY A 9 5.67 2.50 7.68
CA GLY A 9 7.10 2.31 7.95
C GLY A 9 7.45 1.13 8.86
N SER A 10 6.52 0.65 9.67
CA SER A 10 6.70 -0.55 10.50
C SER A 10 6.53 -1.87 9.73
N GLY A 11 6.02 -1.81 8.49
CA GLY A 11 5.80 -2.97 7.63
C GLY A 11 7.09 -3.49 6.99
N MET A 12 6.98 -4.61 6.26
CA MET A 12 8.10 -5.28 5.59
C MET A 12 8.91 -4.34 4.69
N VAL A 13 8.25 -3.64 3.77
CA VAL A 13 8.92 -2.71 2.84
C VAL A 13 9.51 -1.52 3.58
N GLY A 14 8.80 -0.99 4.59
CA GLY A 14 9.29 0.14 5.39
C GLY A 14 10.58 -0.18 6.15
N LYS A 15 10.70 -1.40 6.67
CA LYS A 15 11.93 -1.86 7.35
C LYS A 15 13.13 -1.89 6.40
N HIS A 16 12.97 -2.41 5.18
CA HIS A 16 14.03 -2.38 4.17
C HIS A 16 14.37 -0.96 3.71
N LEU A 17 13.35 -0.11 3.52
CA LEU A 17 13.61 1.29 3.16
C LEU A 17 14.40 2.02 4.23
N LYS A 18 14.24 1.67 5.50
CA LYS A 18 14.99 2.29 6.60
C LYS A 18 16.49 2.03 6.52
N GLU A 19 16.92 0.93 5.92
CA GLU A 19 18.31 0.62 5.66
C GLU A 19 18.91 1.52 4.56
N ILE A 20 18.10 1.91 3.58
CA ILE A 20 18.51 2.68 2.40
C ILE A 20 18.32 4.19 2.62
N LEU A 21 17.26 4.56 3.34
CA LEU A 21 16.87 5.94 3.63
C LEU A 21 16.78 6.17 5.15
N PRO A 22 17.91 6.06 5.88
CA PRO A 22 17.89 6.09 7.35
C PRO A 22 17.40 7.43 7.94
N ASP A 23 17.51 8.51 7.20
CA ASP A 23 17.10 9.86 7.63
C ASP A 23 15.61 10.17 7.35
N ALA A 24 14.88 9.26 6.70
CA ALA A 24 13.45 9.43 6.47
C ALA A 24 12.64 9.21 7.77
N ILE A 25 11.47 9.82 7.83
CA ILE A 25 10.54 9.67 8.96
C ILE A 25 9.64 8.47 8.68
N TYR A 26 9.64 7.49 9.56
CA TYR A 26 8.88 6.25 9.42
C TYR A 26 7.75 6.21 10.45
N VAL A 27 6.51 6.10 9.99
CA VAL A 27 5.33 5.99 10.86
C VAL A 27 4.55 4.71 10.56
N GLY A 28 4.10 4.03 11.60
CA GLY A 28 3.26 2.85 11.55
C GLY A 28 1.90 3.09 12.19
N SER A 29 1.05 2.05 12.22
CA SER A 29 -0.30 2.13 12.80
C SER A 29 -0.31 2.31 14.32
N ASN A 30 0.80 2.09 15.00
CA ASN A 30 0.94 2.36 16.43
C ASN A 30 1.29 3.83 16.73
N ASP A 31 1.76 4.56 15.71
CA ASP A 31 2.15 5.96 15.83
C ASP A 31 0.99 6.89 15.45
N TYR A 32 0.31 6.57 14.32
CA TYR A 32 -0.79 7.35 13.77
C TYR A 32 -1.82 6.43 13.09
N ASP A 33 -3.12 6.61 13.41
CA ASP A 33 -4.21 5.99 12.65
C ASP A 33 -4.57 6.84 11.43
N LEU A 34 -4.10 6.43 10.26
CA LEU A 34 -4.31 7.17 9.02
C LEU A 34 -5.78 7.16 8.53
N ARG A 35 -6.68 6.41 9.20
CA ARG A 35 -8.13 6.48 8.98
C ARG A 35 -8.74 7.67 9.72
N ASN A 36 -8.02 8.23 10.70
CA ASN A 36 -8.42 9.40 11.45
C ASN A 36 -7.80 10.66 10.84
N TRP A 37 -8.65 11.53 10.29
CA TRP A 37 -8.19 12.75 9.64
C TRP A 37 -7.38 13.67 10.58
N LEU A 38 -7.77 13.78 11.85
CA LEU A 38 -7.07 14.65 12.80
C LEU A 38 -5.65 14.15 13.10
N GLU A 39 -5.46 12.84 13.18
CA GLU A 39 -4.12 12.26 13.36
C GLU A 39 -3.24 12.44 12.12
N VAL A 40 -3.83 12.35 10.92
CA VAL A 40 -3.10 12.64 9.68
C VAL A 40 -2.72 14.11 9.58
N GLU A 41 -3.59 15.03 9.98
CA GLU A 41 -3.25 16.46 10.04
C GLU A 41 -2.10 16.73 11.01
N ASP A 42 -2.18 16.21 12.25
CA ASP A 42 -1.10 16.33 13.23
C ASP A 42 0.24 15.78 12.69
N LEU A 43 0.20 14.62 12.04
CA LEU A 43 1.37 14.02 11.39
C LEU A 43 2.02 14.98 10.39
N PHE A 44 1.22 15.57 9.49
CA PHE A 44 1.75 16.46 8.46
C PHE A 44 2.15 17.83 9.00
N GLU A 45 1.46 18.37 9.99
CA GLU A 45 1.84 19.60 10.68
C GLU A 45 3.16 19.43 11.43
N ARG A 46 3.32 18.31 12.13
CA ARG A 46 4.50 18.01 12.95
C ARG A 46 5.76 17.85 12.13
N TYR A 47 5.68 17.11 11.02
CA TYR A 47 6.88 16.74 10.26
C TYR A 47 7.08 17.55 8.98
N THR A 48 6.07 18.28 8.52
CA THR A 48 6.12 19.13 7.32
C THR A 48 6.82 18.45 6.13
N PRO A 49 6.39 17.23 5.72
CA PRO A 49 7.09 16.47 4.70
C PRO A 49 7.08 17.14 3.35
N THR A 50 8.19 17.09 2.63
CA THR A 50 8.29 17.52 1.22
C THR A 50 8.02 16.36 0.25
N HIS A 51 8.25 15.12 0.70
CA HIS A 51 8.06 13.88 -0.08
C HIS A 51 7.35 12.85 0.78
N VAL A 52 6.46 12.08 0.17
CA VAL A 52 5.74 10.99 0.85
C VAL A 52 5.90 9.69 0.07
N ILE A 53 6.35 8.64 0.76
CA ILE A 53 6.28 7.25 0.28
C ILE A 53 5.14 6.59 1.03
N HIS A 54 4.03 6.34 0.32
CA HIS A 54 2.79 5.84 0.91
C HIS A 54 2.70 4.32 0.79
N LEU A 55 3.23 3.62 1.81
CA LEU A 55 3.18 2.15 1.91
C LEU A 55 2.00 1.65 2.74
N ALA A 56 1.42 2.52 3.58
CA ALA A 56 0.36 2.14 4.50
C ALA A 56 -0.86 1.60 3.75
N ALA A 57 -1.31 0.44 4.18
CA ALA A 57 -2.54 -0.19 3.73
C ALA A 57 -2.99 -1.24 4.73
N LYS A 58 -4.30 -1.50 4.79
CA LYS A 58 -4.83 -2.73 5.39
C LYS A 58 -4.61 -3.86 4.41
N VAL A 59 -3.71 -4.78 4.75
CA VAL A 59 -3.36 -5.93 3.93
C VAL A 59 -3.63 -7.24 4.68
N GLY A 60 -3.86 -8.32 3.95
CA GLY A 60 -4.07 -9.64 4.54
C GLY A 60 -4.22 -10.72 3.48
N GLY A 61 -4.28 -11.98 3.93
CA GLY A 61 -4.45 -13.13 3.05
C GLY A 61 -5.85 -13.20 2.41
N ILE A 62 -6.00 -14.11 1.45
CA ILE A 62 -7.24 -14.31 0.67
C ILE A 62 -8.45 -14.51 1.59
N GLN A 63 -8.34 -15.36 2.61
CA GLN A 63 -9.45 -15.68 3.50
C GLN A 63 -9.93 -14.47 4.30
N ASP A 64 -9.01 -13.59 4.73
CA ASP A 64 -9.37 -12.39 5.48
C ASP A 64 -10.08 -11.36 4.57
N ASN A 65 -9.61 -11.22 3.32
CA ASN A 65 -10.28 -10.40 2.30
C ASN A 65 -11.71 -10.87 2.01
N ILE A 66 -11.92 -12.19 1.89
CA ILE A 66 -13.26 -12.78 1.67
C ILE A 66 -14.18 -12.53 2.87
N ASN A 67 -13.65 -12.64 4.09
CA ASN A 67 -14.45 -12.55 5.32
C ASN A 67 -14.78 -11.09 5.72
N LYS A 68 -13.97 -10.11 5.28
CA LYS A 68 -14.05 -8.71 5.71
C LYS A 68 -14.01 -7.71 4.54
N PRO A 69 -14.79 -7.92 3.48
CA PRO A 69 -14.67 -7.11 2.26
C PRO A 69 -14.92 -5.62 2.51
N ALA A 70 -15.90 -5.25 3.32
CA ALA A 70 -16.19 -3.86 3.63
C ALA A 70 -15.03 -3.18 4.37
N GLU A 71 -14.48 -3.82 5.42
CA GLU A 71 -13.35 -3.27 6.17
C GLU A 71 -12.11 -3.06 5.27
N TYR A 72 -11.83 -3.99 4.34
CA TYR A 72 -10.71 -3.85 3.41
C TYR A 72 -10.89 -2.71 2.42
N PHE A 73 -12.13 -2.45 2.01
CA PHE A 73 -12.42 -1.32 1.15
C PHE A 73 -12.35 -0.01 1.92
N ASP A 74 -13.14 0.12 2.98
CA ASP A 74 -13.31 1.37 3.72
C ASP A 74 -11.99 1.85 4.35
N ASP A 75 -11.28 0.97 5.06
CA ASP A 75 -10.01 1.33 5.70
C ASP A 75 -8.98 1.82 4.67
N ASN A 76 -8.83 1.13 3.53
CA ASN A 76 -7.88 1.55 2.51
C ASN A 76 -8.31 2.85 1.81
N ILE A 77 -9.60 3.06 1.57
CA ILE A 77 -10.10 4.32 1.00
C ILE A 77 -9.81 5.49 1.94
N LEU A 78 -10.09 5.34 3.24
CA LEU A 78 -9.82 6.39 4.22
C LEU A 78 -8.33 6.70 4.33
N ILE A 79 -7.48 5.69 4.48
CA ILE A 79 -6.02 5.82 4.55
C ILE A 79 -5.50 6.59 3.33
N ASN A 80 -5.84 6.14 2.11
CA ASN A 80 -5.37 6.75 0.88
C ASN A 80 -5.86 8.20 0.75
N THR A 81 -7.15 8.42 0.97
CA THR A 81 -7.77 9.75 0.82
C THR A 81 -7.19 10.76 1.79
N HIS A 82 -7.01 10.39 3.06
CA HIS A 82 -6.46 11.28 4.07
C HIS A 82 -5.01 11.66 3.77
N VAL A 83 -4.18 10.66 3.42
CA VAL A 83 -2.76 10.92 3.10
C VAL A 83 -2.62 11.81 1.85
N LEU A 84 -3.36 11.54 0.77
CA LEU A 84 -3.28 12.37 -0.44
C LEU A 84 -3.82 13.79 -0.20
N ARG A 85 -4.92 13.91 0.55
CA ARG A 85 -5.51 15.21 0.90
C ARG A 85 -4.55 16.04 1.76
N ALA A 86 -3.94 15.45 2.78
CA ALA A 86 -2.94 16.11 3.62
C ALA A 86 -1.70 16.47 2.80
N SER A 87 -1.22 15.57 1.93
CA SER A 87 -0.10 15.84 1.03
C SER A 87 -0.35 17.07 0.16
N HIS A 88 -1.55 17.21 -0.38
CA HIS A 88 -1.92 18.39 -1.17
C HIS A 88 -2.01 19.66 -0.32
N LYS A 89 -2.71 19.58 0.83
CA LYS A 89 -2.88 20.71 1.76
C LYS A 89 -1.53 21.28 2.22
N HIS A 90 -0.58 20.37 2.54
CA HIS A 90 0.76 20.73 3.02
C HIS A 90 1.79 20.90 1.89
N LYS A 91 1.34 20.97 0.63
CA LYS A 91 2.19 21.26 -0.55
C LYS A 91 3.35 20.28 -0.72
N VAL A 92 3.10 19.00 -0.45
CA VAL A 92 4.07 17.94 -0.71
C VAL A 92 4.45 17.91 -2.19
N LYS A 93 5.73 17.98 -2.48
CA LYS A 93 6.26 18.05 -3.85
C LYS A 93 6.03 16.72 -4.60
N LYS A 94 6.23 15.60 -3.93
CA LYS A 94 6.16 14.27 -4.52
C LYS A 94 5.50 13.26 -3.60
N VAL A 95 4.55 12.52 -4.13
CA VAL A 95 3.97 11.33 -3.51
C VAL A 95 4.24 10.13 -4.38
N ILE A 96 4.65 9.01 -3.78
CA ILE A 96 4.72 7.70 -4.42
C ILE A 96 3.75 6.78 -3.68
N GLY A 97 2.63 6.43 -4.34
CA GLY A 97 1.67 5.46 -3.84
C GLY A 97 2.06 4.03 -4.21
N ILE A 98 1.79 3.07 -3.33
CA ILE A 98 2.03 1.65 -3.63
C ILE A 98 0.70 0.95 -3.89
N LEU A 99 0.55 0.44 -5.10
CA LEU A 99 -0.56 -0.39 -5.54
C LEU A 99 -0.25 -1.88 -5.29
N SER A 100 -0.79 -2.77 -6.11
CA SER A 100 -0.58 -4.22 -6.05
C SER A 100 -1.00 -4.83 -7.37
N THR A 101 -0.42 -5.95 -7.78
CA THR A 101 -0.89 -6.72 -8.94
C THR A 101 -2.33 -7.23 -8.80
N CYS A 102 -2.90 -7.27 -7.58
CA CYS A 102 -4.31 -7.58 -7.34
C CYS A 102 -5.31 -6.59 -7.97
N ILE A 103 -4.81 -5.46 -8.49
CA ILE A 103 -5.63 -4.45 -9.18
C ILE A 103 -5.90 -4.80 -10.65
N TYR A 104 -5.12 -5.69 -11.26
CA TYR A 104 -5.35 -6.10 -12.63
C TYR A 104 -6.64 -6.92 -12.78
N PRO A 105 -7.22 -6.96 -14.00
CA PRO A 105 -8.37 -7.80 -14.28
C PRO A 105 -8.11 -9.26 -13.93
N ASP A 106 -9.13 -9.95 -13.40
CA ASP A 106 -9.07 -11.40 -13.13
C ASP A 106 -8.88 -12.21 -14.41
N LYS A 107 -9.48 -11.74 -15.49
CA LYS A 107 -9.33 -12.34 -16.82
C LYS A 107 -8.73 -11.31 -17.76
N VAL A 108 -7.63 -11.70 -18.39
CA VAL A 108 -6.91 -10.90 -19.38
C VAL A 108 -6.77 -11.70 -20.68
N ASP A 109 -6.90 -11.00 -21.80
CA ASP A 109 -6.81 -11.63 -23.13
C ASP A 109 -5.37 -11.84 -23.56
N LYS A 110 -4.41 -11.13 -22.94
CA LYS A 110 -3.02 -11.12 -23.35
C LYS A 110 -2.05 -10.98 -22.16
N TYR A 111 -0.90 -11.65 -22.28
CA TYR A 111 0.27 -11.51 -21.40
C TYR A 111 1.50 -11.07 -22.21
N PRO A 112 2.43 -10.30 -21.61
CA PRO A 112 2.36 -9.74 -20.26
C PRO A 112 1.30 -8.64 -20.17
N MET A 113 0.71 -8.47 -18.97
CA MET A 113 -0.17 -7.34 -18.65
C MET A 113 0.62 -6.05 -18.63
N ARG A 114 -0.02 -4.95 -19.02
CA ARG A 114 0.53 -3.60 -19.02
C ARG A 114 -0.27 -2.70 -18.08
N GLU A 115 0.29 -1.57 -17.70
CA GLU A 115 -0.37 -0.60 -16.82
C GLU A 115 -1.69 -0.08 -17.43
N GLU A 116 -1.78 0.03 -18.75
CA GLU A 116 -2.99 0.42 -19.49
C GLU A 116 -4.13 -0.60 -19.36
N ASP A 117 -3.82 -1.86 -19.02
CA ASP A 117 -4.82 -2.93 -18.86
C ASP A 117 -5.56 -2.85 -17.51
N LEU A 118 -5.12 -1.96 -16.62
CA LEU A 118 -5.58 -1.86 -15.24
C LEU A 118 -7.10 -1.82 -15.08
N PHE A 119 -7.79 -1.13 -15.97
CA PHE A 119 -9.23 -0.88 -15.89
C PHE A 119 -10.07 -1.70 -16.88
N LEU A 120 -9.49 -2.65 -17.61
CA LEU A 120 -10.18 -3.43 -18.64
C LEU A 120 -11.17 -4.48 -18.11
N GLY A 121 -11.16 -4.75 -16.79
CA GLY A 121 -12.08 -5.70 -16.18
C GLY A 121 -12.04 -5.65 -14.64
N PRO A 122 -12.91 -6.40 -13.95
CA PRO A 122 -12.93 -6.45 -12.50
C PRO A 122 -11.70 -7.18 -11.95
N PRO A 123 -11.20 -6.79 -10.76
CA PRO A 123 -10.19 -7.55 -10.03
C PRO A 123 -10.70 -8.95 -9.66
N THR A 124 -9.78 -9.85 -9.30
CA THR A 124 -10.10 -11.20 -8.80
C THR A 124 -11.13 -11.12 -7.67
N PRO A 125 -12.23 -11.93 -7.72
CA PRO A 125 -13.30 -11.89 -6.71
C PRO A 125 -12.82 -12.02 -5.27
N THR A 126 -11.79 -12.83 -5.02
CA THR A 126 -11.23 -13.04 -3.67
C THR A 126 -10.55 -11.82 -3.08
N ASN A 127 -10.13 -10.86 -3.91
CA ASN A 127 -9.46 -9.62 -3.52
C ASN A 127 -10.23 -8.39 -4.01
N PHE A 128 -11.51 -8.55 -4.35
CA PHE A 128 -12.34 -7.52 -4.97
C PHE A 128 -12.25 -6.17 -4.26
N SER A 129 -12.55 -6.13 -2.98
CA SER A 129 -12.60 -4.89 -2.20
C SER A 129 -11.24 -4.21 -2.09
N TYR A 130 -10.20 -4.96 -1.76
CA TYR A 130 -8.83 -4.47 -1.72
C TYR A 130 -8.34 -3.99 -3.09
N GLY A 131 -8.60 -4.77 -4.14
CA GLY A 131 -8.21 -4.43 -5.51
C GLY A 131 -8.85 -3.11 -5.97
N TYR A 132 -10.14 -2.91 -5.73
CA TYR A 132 -10.79 -1.64 -6.07
C TYR A 132 -10.30 -0.48 -5.21
N ALA A 133 -10.08 -0.67 -3.90
CA ALA A 133 -9.52 0.39 -3.07
C ALA A 133 -8.12 0.85 -3.55
N LYS A 134 -7.30 -0.10 -4.03
CA LYS A 134 -6.01 0.21 -4.63
C LYS A 134 -6.14 0.86 -6.02
N ARG A 135 -7.13 0.48 -6.85
CA ARG A 135 -7.45 1.23 -8.08
C ARG A 135 -7.89 2.66 -7.78
N CYS A 136 -8.69 2.86 -6.74
CA CYS A 136 -9.09 4.20 -6.32
C CYS A 136 -7.88 5.08 -5.96
N LEU A 137 -6.81 4.51 -5.35
CA LEU A 137 -5.57 5.26 -5.10
C LEU A 137 -4.93 5.76 -6.40
N ALA A 138 -4.86 4.93 -7.45
CA ALA A 138 -4.37 5.35 -8.76
C ALA A 138 -5.21 6.50 -9.32
N VAL A 139 -6.54 6.32 -9.34
CA VAL A 139 -7.49 7.36 -9.82
C VAL A 139 -7.36 8.65 -9.02
N GLN A 140 -7.19 8.58 -7.70
CA GLN A 140 -7.00 9.76 -6.87
C GLN A 140 -5.70 10.49 -7.21
N ILE A 141 -4.58 9.78 -7.36
CA ILE A 141 -3.29 10.37 -7.75
C ILE A 141 -3.42 11.06 -9.12
N ASP A 142 -4.00 10.39 -10.11
CA ASP A 142 -4.22 10.96 -11.43
C ASP A 142 -5.12 12.19 -11.39
N ALA A 143 -6.17 12.17 -10.58
CA ALA A 143 -7.06 13.33 -10.40
C ALA A 143 -6.34 14.53 -9.78
N TYR A 144 -5.46 14.32 -8.79
CA TYR A 144 -4.62 15.40 -8.25
C TYR A 144 -3.64 15.94 -9.29
N ASN A 145 -3.02 15.06 -10.09
CA ASN A 145 -2.13 15.46 -11.17
C ASN A 145 -2.87 16.30 -12.22
N MET A 146 -4.06 15.88 -12.63
CA MET A 146 -4.87 16.60 -13.63
C MET A 146 -5.39 17.92 -13.11
N GLN A 147 -5.87 18.00 -11.88
CA GLN A 147 -6.52 19.20 -11.35
C GLN A 147 -5.52 20.23 -10.84
N TYR A 148 -4.45 19.81 -10.21
CA TYR A 148 -3.52 20.69 -9.49
C TYR A 148 -2.12 20.71 -10.08
N GLY A 149 -1.84 19.94 -11.13
CA GLY A 149 -0.53 19.87 -11.77
C GLY A 149 0.54 19.21 -10.90
N THR A 150 0.13 18.38 -9.90
CA THR A 150 1.08 17.60 -9.11
C THR A 150 1.77 16.59 -10.02
N GLN A 151 2.96 16.13 -9.62
CA GLN A 151 3.71 15.10 -10.35
C GLN A 151 3.86 13.85 -9.50
N TRP A 152 2.75 13.44 -8.89
CA TRP A 152 2.70 12.28 -8.04
C TRP A 152 2.63 11.00 -8.87
N ASN A 153 3.19 9.92 -8.36
CA ASN A 153 3.27 8.65 -9.07
C ASN A 153 2.78 7.50 -8.19
N TYR A 154 2.57 6.36 -8.80
CA TYR A 154 2.34 5.10 -8.11
C TYR A 154 3.16 3.98 -8.74
N LEU A 155 3.43 2.95 -7.96
CA LEU A 155 4.12 1.73 -8.38
C LEU A 155 3.20 0.52 -8.20
N ILE A 156 3.30 -0.44 -9.11
CA ILE A 156 2.53 -1.69 -9.08
C ILE A 156 3.52 -2.85 -8.84
N PRO A 157 3.93 -3.09 -7.59
CA PRO A 157 4.85 -4.18 -7.30
C PRO A 157 4.14 -5.53 -7.46
N CYS A 158 4.91 -6.53 -7.91
CA CYS A 158 4.55 -7.94 -7.76
C CYS A 158 4.56 -8.35 -6.28
N ASN A 159 4.30 -9.63 -6.00
CA ASN A 159 4.39 -10.15 -4.64
C ASN A 159 5.80 -9.97 -4.09
N LEU A 160 5.90 -9.17 -3.04
CA LEU A 160 7.14 -8.95 -2.31
C LEU A 160 7.24 -9.97 -1.17
N TYR A 161 8.45 -10.38 -0.85
CA TYR A 161 8.77 -11.25 0.28
C TYR A 161 10.14 -10.87 0.86
N SER A 162 10.33 -11.07 2.16
CA SER A 162 11.60 -10.83 2.85
C SER A 162 11.64 -11.51 4.19
N GLU A 163 12.78 -11.44 4.88
CA GLU A 163 12.97 -11.86 6.27
C GLU A 163 12.08 -11.09 7.26
N TYR A 164 11.60 -9.91 6.89
CA TYR A 164 10.68 -9.10 7.71
C TYR A 164 9.21 -9.43 7.47
N ASP A 165 8.91 -10.41 6.60
CA ASP A 165 7.54 -10.84 6.36
C ASP A 165 6.96 -11.57 7.59
N ASN A 166 5.64 -11.69 7.65
CA ASN A 166 4.99 -12.37 8.76
C ASN A 166 5.05 -13.89 8.58
N PHE A 167 5.86 -14.56 9.40
CA PHE A 167 6.01 -16.02 9.46
C PHE A 167 5.14 -16.69 10.53
N GLU A 168 4.28 -15.95 11.24
CA GLU A 168 3.40 -16.54 12.26
C GLU A 168 2.31 -17.40 11.62
N HIS A 169 1.93 -18.46 12.34
CA HIS A 169 0.86 -19.35 11.92
C HIS A 169 -0.47 -18.62 11.85
N GLY A 170 -1.12 -18.66 10.68
CA GLY A 170 -2.47 -18.13 10.50
C GLY A 170 -2.75 -17.56 9.12
N LYS A 171 -3.89 -16.92 9.01
CA LYS A 171 -4.53 -16.46 7.77
C LYS A 171 -3.84 -15.29 7.03
N LYS A 172 -2.67 -14.84 7.49
CA LYS A 172 -1.99 -13.62 6.99
C LYS A 172 -0.72 -13.85 6.17
N MET A 173 -0.25 -15.10 6.03
CA MET A 173 0.97 -15.36 5.26
C MET A 173 0.74 -15.26 3.76
N HIS A 174 1.67 -14.62 3.06
CA HIS A 174 1.74 -14.64 1.61
C HIS A 174 2.26 -15.99 1.08
N PHE A 175 2.01 -16.27 -0.21
CA PHE A 175 2.30 -17.58 -0.80
C PHE A 175 3.76 -18.02 -0.63
N VAL A 176 4.73 -17.16 -0.96
CA VAL A 176 6.16 -17.50 -0.88
C VAL A 176 6.58 -17.79 0.56
N THR A 177 6.17 -16.96 1.50
CA THR A 177 6.43 -17.14 2.92
C THR A 177 5.84 -18.44 3.47
N ALA A 178 4.60 -18.75 3.05
CA ALA A 178 3.94 -20.01 3.43
C ALA A 178 4.66 -21.23 2.86
N LEU A 179 5.15 -21.16 1.62
CA LEU A 179 5.89 -22.22 0.96
C LEU A 179 7.24 -22.45 1.63
N LEU A 180 8.02 -21.40 1.89
CA LEU A 180 9.29 -21.49 2.61
C LEU A 180 9.15 -22.14 3.97
N LYS A 181 8.07 -21.80 4.71
CA LYS A 181 7.78 -22.41 6.00
C LYS A 181 7.45 -23.89 5.88
N LYS A 182 6.70 -24.30 4.86
CA LYS A 182 6.41 -25.72 4.61
C LYS A 182 7.67 -26.50 4.31
N ILE A 183 8.55 -25.98 3.45
CA ILE A 183 9.83 -26.63 3.10
C ILE A 183 10.67 -26.81 4.37
N LYS A 184 10.85 -25.74 5.15
CA LYS A 184 11.63 -25.80 6.39
C LYS A 184 11.08 -26.82 7.39
N ASN A 185 9.76 -26.95 7.50
CA ASN A 185 9.16 -27.93 8.42
C ASN A 185 9.27 -29.37 7.89
N SER A 186 9.28 -29.60 6.57
CA SER A 186 9.42 -30.94 5.98
C SER A 186 10.85 -31.48 6.00
N GLU A 187 11.85 -30.64 6.20
CA GLU A 187 13.26 -31.07 6.40
C GLU A 187 13.51 -31.65 7.82
N HIS A 188 12.52 -31.58 8.71
CA HIS A 188 12.58 -32.09 10.08
C HIS A 188 11.66 -33.28 10.33
N GLU A 189 10.96 -33.80 9.31
CA GLU A 189 10.24 -35.09 9.30
C GLU A 189 11.01 -36.14 8.47
#